data_c738e9e08e19821a6e37ffde349f3bc9
#
_entry.id   c738e9e08e19821a6e37ffde349f3bc9
#
_cell.length_a   1.000
_cell.length_b   1.000
_cell.length_c   1.000
_cell.angle_alpha   90.00
_cell.angle_beta   90.00
_cell.angle_gamma   90.00
#
_symmetry.space_group_name_H-M   'P 1'
#
loop_
_entity.id
_entity.type
_entity.pdbx_description
1 polymer ?
#
loop_
_entity_poly.entity_id
_entity_poly.type
_entity_poly.pdbx_seq_one_letter_code
_entity_poly.pdbx_strand_id
1 'polypeptide(L)'
;MPENILVATAWPYANGSLHVGHIAGCFLPADIFARYQRMIGNTVLMVSGSDQHGTPITLRAEQEGVTPNEIAKTFHNEFLECWKTLGITFDLYTTTGTKNHETIVHDIFNKLKRNNLIFTEIVNQAYCEACKKFLPDRYVEGQCPSCSNTQARGDQC
;
A
#
# COMPACT_ATOMS: atom_id res chain seq x y z
N MET A 1 1.10 -5.25 35.79
CA MET A 1 0.70 -6.50 35.08
C MET A 1 1.18 -6.36 33.65
N PRO A 2 1.65 -7.42 32.98
CA PRO A 2 2.00 -7.36 31.58
C PRO A 2 0.80 -6.90 30.74
N GLU A 3 1.05 -6.04 29.75
CA GLU A 3 0.06 -5.55 28.80
C GLU A 3 0.15 -6.29 27.46
N ASN A 4 -0.97 -6.38 26.75
CA ASN A 4 -0.99 -6.86 25.36
C ASN A 4 -0.94 -5.65 24.43
N ILE A 5 0.09 -5.56 23.61
CA ILE A 5 0.38 -4.42 22.74
C ILE A 5 0.38 -4.88 21.28
N LEU A 6 -0.43 -4.21 20.47
CA LEU A 6 -0.39 -4.35 19.01
C LEU A 6 0.43 -3.19 18.42
N VAL A 7 1.49 -3.52 17.70
CA VAL A 7 2.28 -2.58 16.90
C VAL A 7 1.99 -2.84 15.44
N ALA A 8 1.24 -1.94 14.80
CA ALA A 8 0.89 -2.04 13.39
C ALA A 8 1.54 -0.90 12.62
N THR A 9 2.36 -1.21 11.63
CA THR A 9 2.99 -0.21 10.76
C THR A 9 2.22 -0.06 9.45
N ALA A 10 2.34 1.12 8.82
CA ALA A 10 1.77 1.36 7.51
C ALA A 10 2.35 0.37 6.48
N TRP A 11 1.50 -0.04 5.53
CA TRP A 11 1.89 -0.98 4.49
C TRP A 11 2.43 -0.22 3.28
N PRO A 12 3.71 -0.44 2.88
CA PRO A 12 4.24 0.18 1.69
C PRO A 12 3.66 -0.46 0.43
N TYR A 13 3.47 0.36 -0.62
CA TYR A 13 3.14 -0.16 -1.94
C TYR A 13 4.30 -0.98 -2.50
N ALA A 14 3.99 -2.19 -2.98
CA ALA A 14 4.98 -3.06 -3.60
C ALA A 14 5.23 -2.66 -5.08
N ASN A 15 5.64 -1.42 -5.32
CA ASN A 15 5.91 -0.85 -6.64
C ASN A 15 7.29 -0.22 -6.78
N GLY A 16 8.11 -0.28 -5.75
CA GLY A 16 9.46 0.29 -5.72
C GLY A 16 10.19 -0.08 -4.46
N SER A 17 11.52 0.10 -4.47
CA SER A 17 12.39 -0.17 -3.33
C SER A 17 12.08 0.75 -2.15
N LEU A 18 12.29 0.24 -0.95
CA LEU A 18 12.22 1.06 0.25
C LEU A 18 13.41 2.04 0.28
N HIS A 19 13.14 3.26 0.69
CA HIS A 19 14.19 4.25 0.93
C HIS A 19 14.36 4.52 2.43
N VAL A 20 15.44 5.21 2.79
CA VAL A 20 15.77 5.54 4.19
C VAL A 20 14.62 6.20 4.94
N GLY A 21 13.81 7.02 4.27
CA GLY A 21 12.63 7.65 4.89
C GLY A 21 11.56 6.65 5.35
N HIS A 22 11.31 5.57 4.59
CA HIS A 22 10.42 4.49 5.04
C HIS A 22 10.97 3.81 6.28
N ILE A 23 12.26 3.49 6.26
CA ILE A 23 12.92 2.74 7.33
C ILE A 23 13.00 3.57 8.60
N ALA A 24 13.59 4.78 8.52
CA ALA A 24 13.81 5.63 9.67
C ALA A 24 12.53 6.28 10.21
N GLY A 25 11.55 6.55 9.34
CA GLY A 25 10.32 7.23 9.73
C GLY A 25 9.19 6.30 10.21
N CYS A 26 9.21 5.04 9.83
CA CYS A 26 8.11 4.12 10.10
C CYS A 26 8.57 2.81 10.77
N PHE A 27 9.40 2.02 10.10
CA PHE A 27 9.63 0.63 10.48
C PHE A 27 10.63 0.49 11.63
N LEU A 28 11.73 1.23 11.60
CA LEU A 28 12.74 1.19 12.65
C LEU A 28 12.22 1.69 14.01
N PRO A 29 11.51 2.84 14.10
CA PRO A 29 10.91 3.27 15.35
C PRO A 29 9.92 2.25 15.94
N ALA A 30 9.13 1.59 15.08
CA ALA A 30 8.18 0.56 15.49
C ALA A 30 8.88 -0.68 16.04
N ASP A 31 9.96 -1.14 15.41
CA ASP A 31 10.77 -2.27 15.87
C ASP A 31 11.46 -1.96 17.21
N ILE A 32 12.02 -0.76 17.36
CA ILE A 32 12.61 -0.30 18.63
C ILE A 32 11.56 -0.29 19.74
N PHE A 33 10.38 0.25 19.48
CA PHE A 33 9.29 0.26 20.44
C PHE A 33 8.83 -1.15 20.81
N ALA A 34 8.65 -2.02 19.84
CA ALA A 34 8.25 -3.41 20.06
C ALA A 34 9.28 -4.17 20.91
N ARG A 35 10.58 -4.00 20.62
CA ARG A 35 11.66 -4.60 21.40
C ARG A 35 11.67 -4.08 22.83
N TYR A 36 11.57 -2.77 23.02
CA TYR A 36 11.52 -2.17 24.34
C TYR A 36 10.35 -2.74 25.16
N GLN A 37 9.16 -2.81 24.59
CA GLN A 37 7.98 -3.33 25.27
C GLN A 37 8.13 -4.81 25.65
N ARG A 38 8.74 -5.63 24.81
CA ARG A 38 9.08 -7.02 25.13
C ARG A 38 10.10 -7.11 26.27
N MET A 39 11.10 -6.24 26.27
CA MET A 39 12.14 -6.22 27.32
C MET A 39 11.57 -5.89 28.71
N ILE A 40 10.56 -5.04 28.81
CA ILE A 40 9.91 -4.71 30.09
C ILE A 40 8.78 -5.69 30.49
N GLY A 41 8.64 -6.79 29.72
CA GLY A 41 7.74 -7.90 30.08
C GLY A 41 6.34 -7.85 29.48
N ASN A 42 6.08 -6.96 28.53
CA ASN A 42 4.79 -6.91 27.82
C ASN A 42 4.73 -7.95 26.69
N THR A 43 3.51 -8.41 26.36
CA THR A 43 3.24 -9.24 25.20
C THR A 43 3.03 -8.35 23.98
N VAL A 44 3.88 -8.46 22.95
CA VAL A 44 3.81 -7.60 21.79
C VAL A 44 3.56 -8.42 20.53
N LEU A 45 2.57 -8.01 19.75
CA LEU A 45 2.32 -8.47 18.38
C LEU A 45 2.67 -7.32 17.42
N MET A 46 3.76 -7.48 16.65
CA MET A 46 4.19 -6.52 15.63
C MET A 46 3.82 -7.03 14.24
N VAL A 47 2.99 -6.26 13.52
CA VAL A 47 2.43 -6.68 12.23
C VAL A 47 2.57 -5.60 11.17
N SER A 48 2.77 -6.05 9.92
CA SER A 48 2.74 -5.23 8.72
C SER A 48 2.53 -6.10 7.48
N GLY A 49 2.72 -5.50 6.32
CA GLY A 49 2.67 -6.20 5.03
C GLY A 49 2.96 -5.26 3.88
N SER A 50 2.93 -5.77 2.66
CA SER A 50 3.01 -4.98 1.45
C SER A 50 1.64 -4.81 0.80
N ASP A 51 1.32 -3.58 0.41
CA ASP A 51 0.13 -3.29 -0.38
C ASP A 51 0.42 -3.65 -1.84
N GLN A 52 -0.37 -4.60 -2.37
CA GLN A 52 -0.19 -5.14 -3.72
C GLN A 52 -1.25 -4.66 -4.72
N HIS A 53 -2.14 -3.76 -4.30
CA HIS A 53 -3.21 -3.24 -5.13
C HIS A 53 -3.06 -1.73 -5.35
N GLY A 54 -3.45 -1.28 -6.53
CA GLY A 54 -3.50 0.15 -6.84
C GLY A 54 -2.79 0.54 -8.12
N THR A 55 -3.14 1.72 -8.61
CA THR A 55 -2.65 2.32 -9.87
C THR A 55 -1.12 2.39 -9.96
N PRO A 56 -0.35 2.70 -8.89
CA PRO A 56 1.11 2.75 -9.00
C PRO A 56 1.76 1.44 -9.43
N ILE A 57 1.22 0.30 -9.00
CA ILE A 57 1.73 -1.02 -9.37
C ILE A 57 1.37 -1.33 -10.82
N THR A 58 0.13 -1.05 -11.24
CA THR A 58 -0.33 -1.25 -12.61
C THR A 58 0.48 -0.41 -13.60
N LEU A 59 0.70 0.87 -13.29
CA LEU A 59 1.49 1.77 -14.13
C LEU A 59 2.93 1.27 -14.30
N ARG A 60 3.56 0.83 -13.21
CA ARG A 60 4.90 0.27 -13.28
C ARG A 60 4.96 -1.03 -14.08
N ALA A 61 3.98 -1.90 -13.91
CA ALA A 61 3.88 -3.13 -14.69
C ALA A 61 3.74 -2.87 -16.19
N GLU A 62 2.93 -1.90 -16.58
CA GLU A 62 2.81 -1.45 -17.98
C GLU A 62 4.16 -0.91 -18.53
N GLN A 63 4.88 -0.13 -17.73
CA GLN A 63 6.19 0.43 -18.11
C GLN A 63 7.27 -0.65 -18.30
N GLU A 64 7.27 -1.68 -17.46
CA GLU A 64 8.24 -2.77 -17.48
C GLU A 64 7.81 -3.95 -18.39
N GLY A 65 6.58 -3.92 -18.93
CA GLY A 65 6.05 -4.97 -19.80
C GLY A 65 5.80 -6.31 -19.07
N VAL A 66 5.50 -6.26 -17.77
CA VAL A 66 5.24 -7.42 -16.92
C VAL A 66 3.85 -7.32 -16.28
N THR A 67 3.44 -8.35 -15.55
CA THR A 67 2.16 -8.30 -14.84
C THR A 67 2.26 -7.54 -13.51
N PRO A 68 1.16 -6.92 -13.03
CA PRO A 68 1.12 -6.28 -11.71
C PRO A 68 1.53 -7.23 -10.57
N ASN A 69 1.19 -8.52 -10.69
CA ASN A 69 1.54 -9.52 -9.69
C ASN A 69 3.06 -9.80 -9.64
N GLU A 70 3.74 -9.77 -10.78
CA GLU A 70 5.20 -9.91 -10.84
C GLU A 70 5.90 -8.74 -10.17
N ILE A 71 5.45 -7.51 -10.44
CA ILE A 71 5.96 -6.31 -9.76
C ILE A 71 5.77 -6.43 -8.25
N ALA A 72 4.54 -6.69 -7.81
CA ALA A 72 4.21 -6.80 -6.39
C ALA A 72 5.03 -7.87 -5.68
N LYS A 73 5.20 -9.04 -6.30
CA LYS A 73 6.01 -10.14 -5.75
C LYS A 73 7.48 -9.80 -5.66
N THR A 74 8.03 -9.12 -6.66
CA THR A 74 9.44 -8.71 -6.69
C THR A 74 9.74 -7.78 -5.52
N PHE A 75 8.96 -6.71 -5.35
CA PHE A 75 9.20 -5.75 -4.26
C PHE A 75 8.82 -6.30 -2.89
N HIS A 76 7.81 -7.15 -2.78
CA HIS A 76 7.53 -7.85 -1.53
C HIS A 76 8.75 -8.67 -1.05
N ASN A 77 9.37 -9.43 -1.95
CA ASN A 77 10.56 -10.20 -1.62
C ASN A 77 11.76 -9.30 -1.25
N GLU A 78 11.93 -8.18 -1.96
CA GLU A 78 12.96 -7.19 -1.62
C GLU A 78 12.73 -6.61 -0.21
N PHE A 79 11.49 -6.33 0.17
CA PHE A 79 11.17 -5.86 1.51
C PHE A 79 11.53 -6.90 2.58
N LEU A 80 11.21 -8.17 2.35
CA LEU A 80 11.59 -9.25 3.27
C LEU A 80 13.10 -9.35 3.47
N GLU A 81 13.91 -9.24 2.42
CA GLU A 81 15.36 -9.21 2.52
C GLU A 81 15.88 -7.94 3.22
N CYS A 82 15.23 -6.80 3.01
CA CYS A 82 15.54 -5.56 3.71
C CYS A 82 15.33 -5.73 5.23
N TRP A 83 14.19 -6.26 5.65
CA TRP A 83 13.91 -6.50 7.08
C TRP A 83 14.92 -7.45 7.71
N LYS A 84 15.25 -8.52 7.01
CA LYS A 84 16.28 -9.48 7.46
C LYS A 84 17.64 -8.82 7.61
N THR A 85 18.06 -8.01 6.65
CA THR A 85 19.36 -7.31 6.65
C THR A 85 19.45 -6.29 7.80
N LEU A 86 18.37 -5.58 8.07
CA LEU A 86 18.30 -4.59 9.15
C LEU A 86 17.99 -5.20 10.52
N GLY A 87 17.70 -6.49 10.59
CA GLY A 87 17.29 -7.17 11.81
C GLY A 87 15.94 -6.71 12.36
N ILE A 88 15.09 -6.10 11.52
CA ILE A 88 13.72 -5.73 11.89
C ILE A 88 12.84 -6.98 11.86
N THR A 89 12.12 -7.24 12.95
CA THR A 89 11.37 -8.49 13.10
C THR A 89 9.87 -8.22 13.26
N PHE A 90 9.07 -8.91 12.44
CA PHE A 90 7.62 -8.91 12.54
C PHE A 90 7.12 -10.28 13.01
N ASP A 91 6.08 -10.30 13.84
CA ASP A 91 5.36 -11.54 14.14
C ASP A 91 4.53 -12.00 12.94
N LEU A 92 4.05 -11.03 12.14
CA LEU A 92 3.42 -11.27 10.85
C LEU A 92 3.76 -10.16 9.87
N TYR A 93 4.42 -10.49 8.77
CA TYR A 93 4.57 -9.64 7.59
C TYR A 93 3.90 -10.33 6.40
N THR A 94 2.79 -9.80 5.91
CA THR A 94 1.93 -10.43 4.90
C THR A 94 1.72 -9.55 3.67
N THR A 95 0.73 -9.82 2.85
CA THR A 95 0.37 -9.03 1.68
C THR A 95 -1.14 -8.86 1.55
N THR A 96 -1.59 -7.78 0.90
CA THR A 96 -3.00 -7.59 0.53
C THR A 96 -3.46 -8.56 -0.57
N GLY A 97 -2.54 -9.27 -1.24
CA GLY A 97 -2.84 -10.27 -2.27
C GLY A 97 -3.23 -11.65 -1.75
N THR A 98 -3.39 -11.84 -0.43
CA THR A 98 -3.78 -13.13 0.12
C THR A 98 -5.28 -13.41 -0.02
N LYS A 99 -5.65 -14.69 -0.15
CA LYS A 99 -7.06 -15.10 -0.18
C LYS A 99 -7.83 -14.74 1.09
N ASN A 100 -7.15 -14.76 2.24
CA ASN A 100 -7.74 -14.31 3.50
C ASN A 100 -8.11 -12.83 3.44
N HIS A 101 -7.19 -11.97 2.96
CA HIS A 101 -7.45 -10.54 2.81
C HIS A 101 -8.64 -10.29 1.87
N GLU A 102 -8.65 -10.90 0.70
CA GLU A 102 -9.76 -10.83 -0.27
C GLU A 102 -11.10 -11.19 0.39
N THR A 103 -11.14 -12.30 1.12
CA THR A 103 -12.37 -12.76 1.79
C THR A 103 -12.89 -11.74 2.81
N ILE A 104 -12.00 -11.18 3.63
CA ILE A 104 -12.37 -10.19 4.64
C ILE A 104 -12.84 -8.87 4.00
N VAL A 105 -12.15 -8.40 2.97
CA VAL A 105 -12.54 -7.18 2.23
C VAL A 105 -13.93 -7.35 1.60
N HIS A 106 -14.19 -8.48 0.96
CA HIS A 106 -15.51 -8.77 0.38
C HIS A 106 -16.60 -8.85 1.44
N ASP A 107 -16.34 -9.45 2.60
CA ASP A 107 -17.31 -9.53 3.69
C ASP A 107 -17.64 -8.13 4.24
N ILE A 108 -16.62 -7.31 4.50
CA ILE A 108 -16.80 -5.92 4.98
C ILE A 108 -17.58 -5.11 3.94
N PHE A 109 -17.19 -5.15 2.67
CA PHE A 109 -17.89 -4.44 1.60
C PHE A 109 -19.37 -4.83 1.53
N ASN A 110 -19.67 -6.13 1.58
CA ASN A 110 -21.04 -6.62 1.55
C ASN A 110 -21.85 -6.22 2.79
N LYS A 111 -21.22 -6.14 3.98
CA LYS A 111 -21.86 -5.62 5.20
C LYS A 111 -22.21 -4.14 5.05
N LEU A 112 -21.28 -3.33 4.55
CA LEU A 112 -21.53 -1.90 4.31
C LEU A 112 -22.66 -1.70 3.30
N LYS A 113 -22.66 -2.46 2.21
CA LYS A 113 -23.71 -2.41 1.18
C LYS A 113 -25.09 -2.78 1.76
N ARG A 114 -25.18 -3.86 2.53
CA ARG A 114 -26.45 -4.27 3.19
C ARG A 114 -26.98 -3.24 4.18
N ASN A 115 -26.10 -2.47 4.80
CA ASN A 115 -26.46 -1.41 5.73
C ASN A 115 -26.72 -0.06 5.03
N ASN A 116 -26.79 -0.03 3.69
CA ASN A 116 -27.00 1.18 2.88
C ASN A 116 -25.96 2.30 3.14
N LEU A 117 -24.72 1.91 3.48
CA LEU A 117 -23.61 2.84 3.69
C LEU A 117 -22.76 3.04 2.41
N ILE A 118 -23.14 2.39 1.31
CA ILE A 118 -22.52 2.52 0.00
C ILE A 118 -23.60 2.96 -0.99
N PHE A 119 -23.30 4.00 -1.76
CA PHE A 119 -24.14 4.51 -2.83
C PHE A 119 -23.35 4.58 -4.14
N THR A 120 -24.07 4.76 -5.25
CA THR A 120 -23.48 4.96 -6.58
C THR A 120 -23.67 6.41 -6.99
N GLU A 121 -22.64 6.99 -7.63
CA GLU A 121 -22.66 8.34 -8.16
C GLU A 121 -22.10 8.33 -9.59
N ILE A 122 -22.63 9.21 -10.44
CA ILE A 122 -22.12 9.42 -11.80
C ILE A 122 -21.01 10.46 -11.73
N VAL A 123 -19.81 10.09 -12.13
CA VAL A 123 -18.66 10.99 -12.18
C VAL A 123 -18.15 11.14 -13.60
N ASN A 124 -17.65 12.32 -13.96
CA ASN A 124 -16.93 12.53 -15.20
C ASN A 124 -15.49 12.09 -15.03
N GLN A 125 -15.01 11.26 -15.93
CA GLN A 125 -13.65 10.75 -15.89
C GLN A 125 -13.03 10.82 -17.29
N ALA A 126 -11.74 11.12 -17.37
CA ALA A 126 -10.99 11.09 -18.63
C ALA A 126 -11.04 9.69 -19.27
N TYR A 127 -11.28 9.63 -20.56
CA TYR A 127 -11.37 8.40 -21.34
C TYR A 127 -10.40 8.44 -22.52
N CYS A 128 -9.63 7.38 -22.71
CA CYS A 128 -8.74 7.23 -23.84
C CYS A 128 -9.40 6.42 -24.97
N GLU A 129 -9.70 7.05 -26.08
CA GLU A 129 -10.32 6.40 -27.27
C GLU A 129 -9.39 5.32 -27.87
N ALA A 130 -8.08 5.55 -27.88
CA ALA A 130 -7.12 4.60 -28.42
C ALA A 130 -7.01 3.33 -27.55
N CYS A 131 -6.92 3.51 -26.23
CA CYS A 131 -6.81 2.39 -25.27
C CYS A 131 -8.16 1.81 -24.88
N LYS A 132 -9.28 2.49 -25.21
CA LYS A 132 -10.67 2.12 -24.85
C LYS A 132 -10.86 1.89 -23.35
N LYS A 133 -10.23 2.75 -22.53
CA LYS A 133 -10.31 2.66 -21.07
C LYS A 133 -10.48 4.04 -20.42
N PHE A 134 -11.15 4.07 -19.27
CA PHE A 134 -11.12 5.23 -18.39
C PHE A 134 -9.74 5.38 -17.76
N LEU A 135 -9.28 6.62 -17.64
CA LEU A 135 -7.95 6.93 -17.12
C LEU A 135 -8.06 7.35 -15.66
N PRO A 136 -7.42 6.63 -14.72
CA PRO A 136 -7.17 7.15 -13.39
C PRO A 136 -6.37 8.45 -13.45
N ASP A 137 -6.51 9.32 -12.44
CA ASP A 137 -5.91 10.66 -12.42
C ASP A 137 -4.41 10.68 -12.70
N ARG A 138 -3.68 9.63 -12.29
CA ARG A 138 -2.23 9.50 -12.52
C ARG A 138 -1.81 9.21 -13.96
N TYR A 139 -2.76 8.86 -14.83
CA TYR A 139 -2.54 8.73 -16.28
C TYR A 139 -2.82 10.02 -17.04
N VAL A 140 -3.37 11.04 -16.37
CA VAL A 140 -3.70 12.33 -16.98
C VAL A 140 -2.61 13.32 -16.58
N GLU A 141 -1.85 13.78 -17.58
CA GLU A 141 -0.78 14.78 -17.42
C GLU A 141 -1.09 15.98 -18.31
N GLY A 142 -0.74 17.17 -17.85
CA GLY A 142 -0.97 18.39 -18.62
C GLY A 142 -0.69 19.66 -17.83
N GLN A 143 -1.24 20.76 -18.31
CA GLN A 143 -1.09 22.06 -17.70
C GLN A 143 -2.14 22.26 -16.59
N CYS A 144 -1.70 22.65 -15.40
CA CYS A 144 -2.59 22.99 -14.30
C CYS A 144 -3.42 24.24 -14.64
N PRO A 145 -4.74 24.21 -14.55
CA PRO A 145 -5.60 25.37 -14.85
C PRO A 145 -5.45 26.49 -13.84
N SER A 146 -4.95 26.23 -12.64
CA SER A 146 -4.82 27.21 -11.57
C SER A 146 -3.47 27.94 -11.56
N CYS A 147 -2.35 27.23 -11.83
CA CYS A 147 -1.01 27.81 -11.72
C CYS A 147 -0.17 27.68 -13.02
N SER A 148 -0.74 27.10 -14.08
CA SER A 148 -0.06 26.90 -15.38
C SER A 148 1.17 25.99 -15.35
N ASN A 149 1.43 25.25 -14.27
CA ASN A 149 2.47 24.24 -14.23
C ASN A 149 2.21 23.18 -15.32
N THR A 150 3.19 22.96 -16.20
CA THR A 150 3.06 22.06 -17.35
C THR A 150 3.31 20.59 -17.02
N GLN A 151 3.65 20.27 -15.76
CA GLN A 151 3.91 18.91 -15.29
C GLN A 151 2.87 18.47 -14.22
N ALA A 152 1.68 19.06 -14.29
CA ALA A 152 0.60 18.66 -13.39
C ALA A 152 0.00 17.33 -13.81
N ARG A 153 -0.48 16.57 -12.81
CA ARG A 153 -1.28 15.36 -13.00
C ARG A 153 -2.72 15.59 -12.58
N GLY A 154 -3.61 14.67 -12.93
CA GLY A 154 -5.03 14.81 -12.64
C GLY A 154 -5.35 15.00 -11.15
N ASP A 155 -4.52 14.43 -10.26
CA ASP A 155 -4.66 14.49 -8.79
C ASP A 155 -3.61 15.39 -8.09
N GLN A 156 -2.62 15.91 -8.83
CA GLN A 156 -1.49 16.65 -8.25
C GLN A 156 -1.00 17.77 -9.19
N CYS A 157 -0.71 18.88 -8.58
CA CYS A 157 -0.08 20.02 -9.26
C CYS A 157 1.38 20.20 -8.85
#